data_0a5702c063e1a4674f2da88cecb8e1e6
#
_entry.id   0a5702c063e1a4674f2da88cecb8e1e6
#
_cell.length_a   1.000
_cell.length_b   1.000
_cell.length_c   1.000
_cell.angle_alpha   90.00
_cell.angle_beta   90.00
_cell.angle_gamma   90.00
#
_symmetry.space_group_name_H-M   'P 1'
#
loop_
_entity.id
_entity.type
_entity.pdbx_description
1 polymer ?
#
loop_
_entity_poly.entity_id
_entity_poly.type
_entity_poly.pdbx_seq_one_letter_code
_entity_poly.pdbx_strand_id
1 'polypeptide(L)'
;MATIKDIAERAGVSPATVSRVLNHDETLNVQESTRKRVMEAAEELEYTMPSPRKKSKKLKIGIFGSYSPEEELEDPYYLCIRLAVKKKLEEEQCHTTEISLSDSLEKIAGLDGIICTGTFTTAMLEKISAWNKPIVMIDCNADLEQCDTITVDYKNAVRDLLDFLIEKGHRKIGFIGGGAERWLDRRSEDPRYTE
;
A
#
# COMPACT_ATOMS: atom_id res chain seq x y z
N MET A 1 -3.99 15.49 -25.52
CA MET A 1 -4.96 14.70 -24.76
C MET A 1 -6.32 15.27 -25.02
N ALA A 2 -7.23 14.49 -25.61
CA ALA A 2 -8.58 14.96 -25.95
C ALA A 2 -9.36 15.34 -24.69
N THR A 3 -10.24 16.31 -24.79
CA THR A 3 -11.07 16.81 -23.70
C THR A 3 -12.57 16.62 -24.01
N ILE A 4 -13.43 16.72 -23.00
CA ILE A 4 -14.89 16.69 -23.21
C ILE A 4 -15.34 17.79 -24.18
N LYS A 5 -14.63 18.92 -24.28
CA LYS A 5 -14.94 19.99 -25.22
C LYS A 5 -14.67 19.56 -26.65
N ASP A 6 -13.57 18.87 -26.91
CA ASP A 6 -13.21 18.38 -28.24
C ASP A 6 -14.22 17.35 -28.75
N ILE A 7 -14.68 16.45 -27.85
CA ILE A 7 -15.75 15.49 -28.16
C ILE A 7 -17.07 16.22 -28.45
N ALA A 8 -17.39 17.24 -27.68
CA ALA A 8 -18.61 18.03 -27.83
C ALA A 8 -18.66 18.72 -29.20
N GLU A 9 -17.56 19.32 -29.63
CA GLU A 9 -17.38 19.95 -30.92
C GLU A 9 -17.50 18.92 -32.05
N ARG A 10 -16.80 17.77 -31.91
CA ARG A 10 -16.82 16.69 -32.92
C ARG A 10 -18.19 16.04 -33.08
N ALA A 11 -18.91 15.82 -31.97
CA ALA A 11 -20.25 15.22 -31.97
C ALA A 11 -21.38 16.20 -32.21
N GLY A 12 -21.12 17.52 -32.23
CA GLY A 12 -22.13 18.58 -32.44
C GLY A 12 -23.14 18.66 -31.29
N VAL A 13 -22.68 18.52 -30.03
CA VAL A 13 -23.52 18.56 -28.81
C VAL A 13 -22.87 19.39 -27.73
N SER A 14 -23.60 19.68 -26.63
CA SER A 14 -23.01 20.40 -25.51
C SER A 14 -22.03 19.53 -24.71
N PRO A 15 -21.00 20.12 -24.06
CA PRO A 15 -20.13 19.38 -23.16
C PRO A 15 -20.87 18.68 -22.03
N ALA A 16 -21.99 19.24 -21.57
CA ALA A 16 -22.84 18.62 -20.56
C ALA A 16 -23.52 17.34 -21.09
N THR A 17 -23.96 17.35 -22.35
CA THR A 17 -24.52 16.17 -23.02
C THR A 17 -23.46 15.07 -23.14
N VAL A 18 -22.24 15.41 -23.58
CA VAL A 18 -21.12 14.47 -23.68
C VAL A 18 -20.85 13.83 -22.32
N SER A 19 -20.69 14.65 -21.28
CA SER A 19 -20.41 14.14 -19.93
C SER A 19 -21.47 13.17 -19.43
N ARG A 20 -22.76 13.46 -19.66
CA ARG A 20 -23.88 12.59 -19.24
C ARG A 20 -23.96 11.31 -20.06
N VAL A 21 -23.71 11.38 -21.38
CA VAL A 21 -23.68 10.19 -22.23
C VAL A 21 -22.55 9.26 -21.85
N LEU A 22 -21.33 9.77 -21.67
CA LEU A 22 -20.17 8.98 -21.27
C LEU A 22 -20.31 8.37 -19.87
N ASN A 23 -21.01 9.04 -18.94
CA ASN A 23 -21.31 8.51 -17.61
C ASN A 23 -22.53 7.58 -17.58
N HIS A 24 -23.09 7.18 -18.73
CA HIS A 24 -24.26 6.30 -18.83
C HIS A 24 -25.47 6.80 -18.02
N ASP A 25 -25.70 8.11 -17.98
CA ASP A 25 -26.81 8.70 -17.24
C ASP A 25 -28.14 8.33 -17.90
N GLU A 26 -28.88 7.42 -17.27
CA GLU A 26 -30.17 6.92 -17.74
C GLU A 26 -31.28 8.00 -17.72
N THR A 27 -31.12 9.05 -16.92
CA THR A 27 -32.08 10.16 -16.86
C THR A 27 -31.95 11.13 -18.03
N LEU A 28 -30.90 10.99 -18.85
CA LEU A 28 -30.64 11.83 -20.02
C LEU A 28 -31.54 11.37 -21.20
N ASN A 29 -32.53 12.17 -21.50
CA ASN A 29 -33.39 11.94 -22.66
C ASN A 29 -32.77 12.55 -23.93
N VAL A 30 -31.97 11.75 -24.64
CA VAL A 30 -31.38 12.07 -25.95
C VAL A 30 -31.62 10.93 -26.92
N GLN A 31 -31.71 11.27 -28.21
CA GLN A 31 -31.88 10.25 -29.25
C GLN A 31 -30.68 9.31 -29.30
N GLU A 32 -30.93 8.04 -29.60
CA GLU A 32 -29.90 7.00 -29.71
C GLU A 32 -28.80 7.37 -30.73
N SER A 33 -29.18 8.02 -31.81
CA SER A 33 -28.24 8.57 -32.80
C SER A 33 -27.26 9.59 -32.20
N THR A 34 -27.71 10.36 -31.23
CA THR A 34 -26.84 11.31 -30.50
C THR A 34 -25.88 10.59 -29.55
N ARG A 35 -26.35 9.55 -28.84
CA ARG A 35 -25.47 8.70 -27.99
C ARG A 35 -24.37 8.07 -28.86
N LYS A 36 -24.74 7.51 -29.99
CA LYS A 36 -23.81 6.86 -30.92
C LYS A 36 -22.74 7.84 -31.42
N ARG A 37 -23.13 9.03 -31.88
CA ARG A 37 -22.17 10.06 -32.34
C ARG A 37 -21.18 10.49 -31.25
N VAL A 38 -21.63 10.60 -30.00
CA VAL A 38 -20.75 10.95 -28.86
C VAL A 38 -19.76 9.84 -28.60
N MET A 39 -20.17 8.58 -28.63
CA MET A 39 -19.30 7.42 -28.42
C MET A 39 -18.26 7.29 -29.54
N GLU A 40 -18.69 7.41 -30.81
CA GLU A 40 -17.80 7.40 -31.96
C GLU A 40 -16.75 8.53 -31.88
N ALA A 41 -17.18 9.74 -31.54
CA ALA A 41 -16.26 10.88 -31.37
C ALA A 41 -15.26 10.67 -30.23
N ALA A 42 -15.66 10.00 -29.13
CA ALA A 42 -14.77 9.68 -28.03
C ALA A 42 -13.73 8.62 -28.43
N GLU A 43 -14.12 7.60 -29.20
CA GLU A 43 -13.21 6.58 -29.73
C GLU A 43 -12.23 7.18 -30.76
N GLU A 44 -12.72 7.98 -31.73
CA GLU A 44 -11.86 8.64 -32.73
C GLU A 44 -10.80 9.54 -32.10
N LEU A 45 -11.12 10.18 -30.97
CA LEU A 45 -10.21 11.09 -30.24
C LEU A 45 -9.39 10.38 -29.19
N GLU A 46 -9.47 9.05 -29.11
CA GLU A 46 -8.80 8.23 -28.09
C GLU A 46 -9.02 8.78 -26.66
N TYR A 47 -10.24 9.26 -26.40
CA TYR A 47 -10.57 9.87 -25.12
C TYR A 47 -10.70 8.81 -24.03
N THR A 48 -9.79 8.83 -23.09
CA THR A 48 -9.90 8.03 -21.86
C THR A 48 -10.64 8.84 -20.80
N MET A 49 -11.83 8.37 -20.39
CA MET A 49 -12.53 8.99 -19.28
C MET A 49 -11.62 9.05 -18.05
N PRO A 50 -11.42 10.22 -17.45
CA PRO A 50 -10.86 10.25 -16.11
C PRO A 50 -11.75 9.38 -15.21
N SER A 51 -11.20 8.35 -14.59
CA SER A 51 -11.95 7.60 -13.57
C SER A 51 -12.66 8.59 -12.67
N PRO A 52 -13.97 8.42 -12.41
CA PRO A 52 -14.66 9.30 -11.51
C PRO A 52 -13.83 9.34 -10.23
N ARG A 53 -13.27 10.52 -9.91
CA ARG A 53 -12.71 10.74 -8.58
C ARG A 53 -13.89 10.56 -7.62
N LYS A 54 -14.14 9.30 -7.21
CA LYS A 54 -14.93 9.05 -6.00
C LYS A 54 -14.31 10.02 -5.01
N LYS A 55 -15.10 10.88 -4.39
CA LYS A 55 -14.68 11.58 -3.16
C LYS A 55 -14.30 10.45 -2.22
N SER A 56 -13.05 10.02 -2.27
CA SER A 56 -12.59 8.90 -1.48
C SER A 56 -12.73 9.36 -0.04
N LYS A 57 -13.55 8.68 0.72
CA LYS A 57 -13.54 8.78 2.17
C LYS A 57 -12.07 8.75 2.55
N LYS A 58 -11.57 9.81 3.19
CA LYS A 58 -10.17 9.85 3.63
C LYS A 58 -9.96 8.66 4.55
N LEU A 59 -9.15 7.71 4.11
CA LEU A 59 -8.87 6.52 4.89
C LEU A 59 -8.14 6.88 6.17
N LYS A 60 -8.47 6.20 7.25
CA LYS A 60 -7.80 6.27 8.54
C LYS A 60 -6.92 5.06 8.69
N ILE A 61 -5.62 5.25 8.61
CA ILE A 61 -4.62 4.18 8.63
C ILE A 61 -3.86 4.21 9.94
N GLY A 62 -3.87 3.08 10.66
CA GLY A 62 -3.00 2.85 11.80
C GLY A 62 -1.59 2.49 11.34
N ILE A 63 -0.57 3.05 11.98
CA ILE A 63 0.82 2.67 11.75
C ILE A 63 1.33 2.06 13.05
N PHE A 64 1.75 0.80 13.00
CA PHE A 64 2.34 0.07 14.11
C PHE A 64 3.79 -0.28 13.79
N GLY A 65 4.71 0.22 14.62
CA GLY A 65 6.11 -0.17 14.61
C GLY A 65 6.39 -1.12 15.79
N SER A 66 7.13 -2.19 15.55
CA SER A 66 7.49 -3.14 16.61
C SER A 66 8.70 -2.68 17.45
N TYR A 67 9.39 -1.63 17.02
CA TYR A 67 10.56 -1.08 17.67
C TYR A 67 10.21 0.16 18.49
N SER A 68 10.85 0.30 19.66
CA SER A 68 10.77 1.51 20.47
C SER A 68 11.51 2.68 19.79
N PRO A 69 11.21 3.94 20.15
CA PRO A 69 11.95 5.09 19.63
C PRO A 69 13.46 5.01 19.88
N GLU A 70 13.88 4.43 21.02
CA GLU A 70 15.28 4.25 21.36
C GLU A 70 15.97 3.25 20.43
N GLU A 71 15.33 2.12 20.14
CA GLU A 71 15.82 1.11 19.20
C GLU A 71 15.89 1.66 17.77
N GLU A 72 14.90 2.45 17.34
CA GLU A 72 14.90 3.11 16.03
C GLU A 72 16.03 4.14 15.89
N LEU A 73 16.52 4.73 17.00
CA LEU A 73 17.68 5.62 16.96
C LEU A 73 19.00 4.86 16.82
N GLU A 74 19.08 3.65 17.37
CA GLU A 74 20.27 2.78 17.25
C GLU A 74 20.35 2.15 15.84
N ASP A 75 19.20 1.75 15.26
CA ASP A 75 19.09 1.26 13.89
C ASP A 75 17.93 1.95 13.17
N PRO A 76 18.21 2.97 12.34
CA PRO A 76 17.18 3.78 11.71
C PRO A 76 16.48 3.10 10.51
N TYR A 77 16.74 1.84 10.22
CA TYR A 77 16.16 1.15 9.06
C TYR A 77 14.62 1.20 9.07
N TYR A 78 13.99 0.74 10.16
CA TYR A 78 12.53 0.76 10.27
C TYR A 78 11.96 2.16 10.47
N LEU A 79 12.70 3.05 11.11
CA LEU A 79 12.34 4.46 11.18
C LEU A 79 12.21 5.07 9.77
N CYS A 80 13.19 4.83 8.89
CA CYS A 80 13.14 5.32 7.51
C CYS A 80 11.95 4.75 6.74
N ILE A 81 11.65 3.45 6.88
CA ILE A 81 10.48 2.82 6.26
C ILE A 81 9.20 3.48 6.78
N ARG A 82 9.04 3.61 8.09
CA ARG A 82 7.86 4.21 8.72
C ARG A 82 7.62 5.65 8.28
N LEU A 83 8.67 6.45 8.20
CA LEU A 83 8.58 7.84 7.73
C LEU A 83 8.23 7.92 6.24
N ALA A 84 8.78 7.04 5.40
CA ALA A 84 8.44 6.97 3.97
C ALA A 84 6.97 6.57 3.76
N VAL A 85 6.49 5.57 4.50
CA VAL A 85 5.08 5.14 4.49
C VAL A 85 4.17 6.30 4.91
N LYS A 86 4.48 6.97 6.02
CA LYS A 86 3.69 8.11 6.52
C LYS A 86 3.62 9.23 5.49
N LYS A 87 4.75 9.61 4.91
CA LYS A 87 4.80 10.62 3.85
C LYS A 87 3.93 10.23 2.65
N LYS A 88 4.02 8.96 2.20
CA LYS A 88 3.23 8.49 1.06
C LYS A 88 1.73 8.51 1.35
N LEU A 89 1.31 8.09 2.55
CA LEU A 89 -0.09 8.16 2.97
C LEU A 89 -0.62 9.60 3.04
N GLU A 90 0.21 10.55 3.48
CA GLU A 90 -0.14 11.98 3.48
C GLU A 90 -0.33 12.51 2.05
N GLU A 91 0.54 12.14 1.09
CA GLU A 91 0.38 12.47 -0.32
C GLU A 91 -0.94 11.94 -0.90
N GLU A 92 -1.36 10.74 -0.49
CA GLU A 92 -2.63 10.12 -0.86
C GLU A 92 -3.81 10.64 -0.02
N GLN A 93 -3.60 11.66 0.81
CA GLN A 93 -4.60 12.31 1.67
C GLN A 93 -5.24 11.35 2.71
N CYS A 94 -4.55 10.31 3.12
CA CYS A 94 -4.96 9.45 4.22
C CYS A 94 -4.68 10.11 5.58
N HIS A 95 -5.53 9.82 6.58
CA HIS A 95 -5.24 10.16 7.97
C HIS A 95 -4.42 9.04 8.60
N THR A 96 -3.25 9.38 9.14
CA THR A 96 -2.39 8.41 9.83
C THR A 96 -2.48 8.57 11.34
N THR A 97 -2.47 7.47 12.06
CA THR A 97 -2.44 7.43 13.53
C THR A 97 -1.44 6.37 13.97
N GLU A 98 -0.50 6.74 14.81
CA GLU A 98 0.38 5.76 15.45
C GLU A 98 -0.41 4.96 16.48
N ILE A 99 -0.24 3.64 16.44
CA ILE A 99 -0.92 2.68 17.31
C ILE A 99 0.08 1.76 18.00
N SER A 100 -0.34 1.21 19.14
CA SER A 100 0.42 0.26 19.94
C SER A 100 -0.43 -0.96 20.29
N LEU A 101 0.22 -2.04 20.77
CA LEU A 101 -0.48 -3.24 21.24
C LEU A 101 -1.32 -3.01 22.52
N SER A 102 -1.09 -1.89 23.21
CA SER A 102 -1.85 -1.49 24.40
C SER A 102 -3.04 -0.59 24.09
N ASP A 103 -3.23 -0.18 22.83
CA ASP A 103 -4.35 0.68 22.45
C ASP A 103 -5.69 -0.04 22.60
N SER A 104 -6.73 0.71 22.94
CA SER A 104 -8.08 0.19 23.08
C SER A 104 -8.64 -0.33 21.75
N LEU A 105 -9.47 -1.37 21.82
CA LEU A 105 -10.17 -1.91 20.63
C LEU A 105 -11.06 -0.86 19.97
N GLU A 106 -11.59 0.12 20.72
CA GLU A 106 -12.37 1.22 20.16
C GLU A 106 -11.53 2.12 19.24
N LYS A 107 -10.27 2.43 19.63
CA LYS A 107 -9.33 3.18 18.81
C LYS A 107 -9.03 2.42 17.52
N ILE A 108 -8.76 1.12 17.61
CA ILE A 108 -8.48 0.25 16.47
C ILE A 108 -9.72 0.11 15.58
N ALA A 109 -10.91 -0.03 16.16
CA ALA A 109 -12.17 -0.14 15.40
C ALA A 109 -12.43 1.07 14.49
N GLY A 110 -11.97 2.25 14.89
CA GLY A 110 -12.08 3.48 14.12
C GLY A 110 -11.18 3.58 12.88
N LEU A 111 -10.25 2.63 12.68
CA LEU A 111 -9.34 2.59 11.54
C LEU A 111 -9.95 1.83 10.35
N ASP A 112 -9.59 2.21 9.14
CA ASP A 112 -9.97 1.53 7.91
C ASP A 112 -8.95 0.42 7.54
N GLY A 113 -7.69 0.51 7.99
CA GLY A 113 -6.62 -0.48 7.80
C GLY A 113 -5.40 -0.17 8.65
N ILE A 114 -4.45 -1.10 8.69
CA ILE A 114 -3.24 -1.01 9.52
C ILE A 114 -2.02 -1.37 8.70
N ILE A 115 -0.94 -0.62 8.87
CA ILE A 115 0.38 -0.95 8.32
C ILE A 115 1.31 -1.25 9.50
N CYS A 116 1.92 -2.43 9.46
CA CYS A 116 2.87 -2.89 10.47
C CYS A 116 4.29 -2.90 9.89
N THR A 117 5.26 -2.36 10.63
CA THR A 117 6.68 -2.33 10.24
C THR A 117 7.54 -2.91 11.35
N GLY A 118 8.50 -3.75 10.99
CA GLY A 118 9.41 -4.34 11.96
C GLY A 118 9.35 -5.87 12.02
N THR A 119 9.87 -6.42 13.10
CA THR A 119 9.84 -7.87 13.39
C THR A 119 8.85 -8.13 14.52
N PHE A 120 8.10 -9.23 14.42
CA PHE A 120 7.00 -9.53 15.34
C PHE A 120 7.18 -10.92 15.94
N THR A 121 6.98 -11.04 17.24
CA THR A 121 6.86 -12.33 17.91
C THR A 121 5.50 -12.95 17.66
N THR A 122 5.36 -14.26 17.86
CA THR A 122 4.07 -14.96 17.73
C THR A 122 2.99 -14.31 18.59
N ALA A 123 3.31 -13.95 19.82
CA ALA A 123 2.37 -13.29 20.74
C ALA A 123 1.91 -11.91 20.22
N MET A 124 2.79 -11.15 19.56
CA MET A 124 2.42 -9.90 18.91
C MET A 124 1.51 -10.13 17.72
N LEU A 125 1.81 -11.14 16.90
CA LEU A 125 0.98 -11.50 15.74
C LEU A 125 -0.43 -11.95 16.14
N GLU A 126 -0.56 -12.69 17.23
CA GLU A 126 -1.87 -13.07 17.80
C GLU A 126 -2.69 -11.83 18.20
N LYS A 127 -2.07 -10.87 18.89
CA LYS A 127 -2.72 -9.61 19.26
C LYS A 127 -3.12 -8.78 18.04
N ILE A 128 -2.25 -8.69 17.03
CA ILE A 128 -2.50 -7.98 15.79
C ILE A 128 -3.65 -8.63 15.02
N SER A 129 -3.70 -9.95 14.94
CA SER A 129 -4.79 -10.69 14.31
C SER A 129 -6.15 -10.41 14.97
N ALA A 130 -6.16 -10.26 16.31
CA ALA A 130 -7.38 -9.93 17.06
C ALA A 130 -7.97 -8.56 16.73
N TRP A 131 -7.24 -7.66 16.07
CA TRP A 131 -7.76 -6.36 15.64
C TRP A 131 -8.80 -6.46 14.52
N ASN A 132 -8.85 -7.59 13.81
CA ASN A 132 -9.81 -7.87 12.73
C ASN A 132 -9.94 -6.72 11.71
N LYS A 133 -8.79 -6.25 11.23
CA LYS A 133 -8.66 -5.18 10.22
C LYS A 133 -7.84 -5.68 9.03
N PRO A 134 -8.00 -5.10 7.84
CA PRO A 134 -7.04 -5.27 6.77
C PRO A 134 -5.65 -4.82 7.23
N ILE A 135 -4.65 -5.69 7.09
CA ILE A 135 -3.29 -5.45 7.55
C ILE A 135 -2.33 -5.60 6.38
N VAL A 136 -1.37 -4.68 6.30
CA VAL A 136 -0.20 -4.81 5.43
C VAL A 136 1.03 -4.84 6.32
N MET A 137 1.83 -5.91 6.21
CA MET A 137 3.11 -6.01 6.89
C MET A 137 4.26 -5.69 5.95
N ILE A 138 5.20 -4.89 6.41
CA ILE A 138 6.38 -4.50 5.65
C ILE A 138 7.61 -5.12 6.29
N ASP A 139 8.39 -5.84 5.46
CA ASP A 139 9.62 -6.54 5.84
C ASP A 139 9.41 -7.64 6.90
N CYS A 140 8.20 -8.21 6.93
CA CYS A 140 7.86 -9.34 7.79
C CYS A 140 7.04 -10.35 6.99
N ASN A 141 7.40 -11.62 7.09
CA ASN A 141 6.59 -12.74 6.61
C ASN A 141 5.73 -13.25 7.76
N ALA A 142 4.49 -12.83 7.79
CA ALA A 142 3.50 -13.32 8.75
C ALA A 142 2.44 -14.12 8.01
N ASP A 143 2.19 -15.34 8.45
CA ASP A 143 1.08 -16.17 7.98
C ASP A 143 -0.17 -15.81 8.79
N LEU A 144 -0.78 -14.68 8.46
CA LEU A 144 -2.01 -14.21 9.07
C LEU A 144 -3.12 -14.14 8.01
N GLU A 145 -4.31 -14.62 8.36
CA GLU A 145 -5.50 -14.35 7.55
C GLU A 145 -5.73 -12.84 7.42
N GLN A 146 -6.13 -12.35 6.25
CA GLN A 146 -6.39 -10.94 5.94
C GLN A 146 -5.15 -10.03 6.06
N CYS A 147 -3.96 -10.58 5.86
CA CYS A 147 -2.71 -9.85 5.88
C CYS A 147 -1.99 -9.96 4.53
N ASP A 148 -1.67 -8.82 3.93
CA ASP A 148 -0.75 -8.74 2.82
C ASP A 148 0.67 -8.46 3.34
N THR A 149 1.69 -9.01 2.67
CA THR A 149 3.08 -8.78 3.04
C THR A 149 3.86 -8.13 1.89
N ILE A 150 4.69 -7.16 2.22
CA ILE A 150 5.63 -6.52 1.31
C ILE A 150 7.03 -6.82 1.81
N THR A 151 7.78 -7.61 1.05
CA THR A 151 9.14 -8.03 1.41
C THR A 151 10.09 -7.82 0.25
N VAL A 152 11.38 -7.73 0.55
CA VAL A 152 12.45 -7.74 -0.45
C VAL A 152 12.76 -9.19 -0.82
N ASP A 153 12.95 -9.46 -2.11
CA ASP A 153 13.38 -10.78 -2.59
C ASP A 153 14.89 -10.98 -2.34
N TYR A 154 15.24 -11.10 -1.07
CA TYR A 154 16.63 -11.32 -0.64
C TYR A 154 17.24 -12.59 -1.25
N LYS A 155 16.43 -13.63 -1.50
CA LYS A 155 16.92 -14.90 -2.06
C LYS A 155 17.46 -14.70 -3.47
N ASN A 156 16.72 -14.04 -4.33
CA ASN A 156 17.18 -13.74 -5.68
C ASN A 156 18.30 -12.72 -5.69
N ALA A 157 18.24 -11.68 -4.86
CA ALA A 157 19.32 -10.70 -4.73
C ALA A 157 20.66 -11.35 -4.34
N VAL A 158 20.66 -12.29 -3.38
CA VAL A 158 21.87 -13.03 -3.00
C VAL A 158 22.33 -13.96 -4.12
N ARG A 159 21.41 -14.58 -4.86
CA ARG A 159 21.75 -15.41 -6.01
C ARG A 159 22.46 -14.60 -7.09
N ASP A 160 21.88 -13.46 -7.47
CA ASP A 160 22.44 -12.56 -8.48
C ASP A 160 23.84 -12.07 -8.08
N LEU A 161 24.02 -11.76 -6.78
CA LEU A 161 25.33 -11.38 -6.24
C LEU A 161 26.34 -12.53 -6.36
N LEU A 162 25.94 -13.76 -6.04
CA LEU A 162 26.83 -14.92 -6.17
C LEU A 162 27.18 -15.20 -7.62
N ASP A 163 26.21 -15.14 -8.53
CA ASP A 163 26.41 -15.32 -9.95
C ASP A 163 27.40 -14.26 -10.50
N PHE A 164 27.23 -12.99 -10.11
CA PHE A 164 28.18 -11.94 -10.45
C PHE A 164 29.61 -12.23 -9.96
N LEU A 165 29.78 -12.66 -8.73
CA LEU A 165 31.10 -13.01 -8.19
C LEU A 165 31.73 -14.20 -8.94
N ILE A 166 30.93 -15.20 -9.28
CA ILE A 166 31.36 -16.37 -10.03
C ILE A 166 31.80 -16.02 -11.46
N GLU A 167 31.03 -15.16 -12.14
CA GLU A 167 31.36 -14.63 -13.47
C GLU A 167 32.68 -13.84 -13.46
N LYS A 168 32.95 -13.10 -12.37
CA LYS A 168 34.23 -12.39 -12.16
C LYS A 168 35.40 -13.33 -11.82
N GLY A 169 35.19 -14.63 -11.76
CA GLY A 169 36.22 -15.64 -11.55
C GLY A 169 36.44 -16.02 -10.08
N HIS A 170 35.67 -15.47 -9.14
CA HIS A 170 35.78 -15.87 -7.73
C HIS A 170 35.28 -17.30 -7.53
N ARG A 171 36.03 -18.13 -6.79
CA ARG A 171 35.70 -19.53 -6.49
C ARG A 171 35.71 -19.86 -5.00
N LYS A 172 36.29 -18.97 -4.20
CA LYS A 172 36.29 -19.08 -2.73
C LYS A 172 35.58 -17.84 -2.18
N ILE A 173 34.35 -18.02 -1.76
CA ILE A 173 33.47 -16.95 -1.30
C ILE A 173 33.12 -17.22 0.16
N GLY A 174 33.39 -16.26 1.03
CA GLY A 174 33.01 -16.29 2.44
C GLY A 174 31.72 -15.49 2.65
N PHE A 175 30.92 -15.88 3.62
CA PHE A 175 29.72 -15.16 4.06
C PHE A 175 29.84 -14.79 5.52
N ILE A 176 29.56 -13.54 5.85
CA ILE A 176 29.44 -13.04 7.22
C ILE A 176 28.05 -12.45 7.35
N GLY A 177 27.24 -12.97 8.25
CA GLY A 177 25.87 -12.52 8.45
C GLY A 177 25.33 -12.87 9.83
N GLY A 178 24.26 -12.24 10.23
CA GLY A 178 23.50 -12.55 11.43
C GLY A 178 22.49 -13.68 11.20
N GLY A 179 22.05 -14.35 12.26
CA GLY A 179 20.94 -15.31 12.22
C GLY A 179 19.63 -14.62 12.56
N ALA A 180 18.71 -14.53 11.62
CA ALA A 180 17.40 -13.89 11.84
C ALA A 180 16.58 -14.61 12.95
N GLU A 181 16.63 -15.94 12.98
CA GLU A 181 15.94 -16.76 14.00
C GLU A 181 16.44 -16.46 15.42
N ARG A 182 17.77 -16.33 15.58
CA ARG A 182 18.36 -15.97 16.89
C ARG A 182 17.94 -14.58 17.38
N TRP A 183 17.57 -13.70 16.47
CA TRP A 183 17.13 -12.35 16.83
C TRP A 183 15.70 -12.35 17.37
N LEU A 184 14.82 -13.11 16.73
CA LEU A 184 13.44 -13.33 17.20
C LEU A 184 13.41 -14.07 18.54
N ASP A 185 14.24 -15.11 18.71
CA ASP A 185 14.35 -15.86 19.96
C ASP A 185 14.88 -14.97 21.10
N ARG A 186 15.91 -14.15 20.84
CA ARG A 186 16.42 -13.22 21.85
C ARG A 186 15.40 -12.17 22.24
N ARG A 187 14.56 -11.71 21.31
CA ARG A 187 13.48 -10.79 21.61
C ARG A 187 12.38 -11.43 22.43
N SER A 188 12.07 -12.71 22.19
CA SER A 188 11.07 -13.45 22.98
C SER A 188 11.55 -13.73 24.41
N GLU A 189 12.88 -13.79 24.64
CA GLU A 189 13.48 -13.99 25.95
C GLU A 189 13.78 -12.67 26.69
N ASP A 190 13.73 -11.53 26.02
CA ASP A 190 14.00 -10.23 26.61
C ASP A 190 12.75 -9.71 27.36
N PRO A 191 12.85 -9.44 28.68
CA PRO A 191 11.72 -8.97 29.48
C PRO A 191 11.02 -7.71 28.95
N ARG A 192 11.70 -6.92 28.13
CA ARG A 192 11.13 -5.71 27.50
C ARG A 192 10.04 -6.02 26.47
N TYR A 193 9.95 -7.27 26.00
CA TYR A 193 9.02 -7.70 24.95
C TYR A 193 8.03 -8.79 25.40
N THR A 194 8.04 -9.16 26.69
CA THR A 194 7.20 -10.22 27.26
C THR A 194 5.96 -9.72 28.00
N GLU A 195 5.64 -8.42 27.96
CA GLU A 195 4.39 -7.86 28.53
C GLU A 195 3.27 -7.71 27.53
#